data_3168c74105b260e0719059c1db97785c
#
_entry.id   3168c74105b260e0719059c1db97785c
#
_cell.length_a   1.000
_cell.length_b   1.000
_cell.length_c   1.000
_cell.angle_alpha   90.00
_cell.angle_beta   90.00
_cell.angle_gamma   90.00
#
_symmetry.space_group_name_H-M   'P 1'
#
loop_
_entity.id
_entity.type
_entity.pdbx_description
1 polymer ?
#
loop_
_entity_poly.entity_id
_entity_poly.type
_entity_poly.pdbx_seq_one_letter_code
_entity_poly.pdbx_strand_id
1 'polypeptide(L)'
;MKLFASVILLCVATAASANPFPDGNAQTGKVLFDKYKCNSCHAAMLGGDGSAIFTRANRKVHSPTELIDQIVICSGNVGASLSPQDQQHLGAYLNRYYKLQ
;
A
#
# COMPACT_ATOMS: atom_id res chain seq x y z
N MET A 1 -35.03 30.18 -36.17
CA MET A 1 -33.61 29.95 -35.92
C MET A 1 -33.47 28.95 -34.79
N LYS A 2 -32.94 27.79 -35.07
CA LYS A 2 -32.71 26.78 -34.06
C LYS A 2 -31.29 26.95 -33.56
N LEU A 3 -31.15 27.35 -32.30
CA LEU A 3 -29.87 27.37 -31.62
C LEU A 3 -29.59 25.95 -31.15
N PHE A 4 -28.62 25.32 -31.80
CA PHE A 4 -28.05 24.07 -31.27
C PHE A 4 -26.99 24.42 -30.24
N ALA A 5 -27.38 24.32 -28.96
CA ALA A 5 -26.39 24.32 -27.91
C ALA A 5 -25.67 22.97 -27.96
N SER A 6 -24.47 22.96 -28.54
CA SER A 6 -23.58 21.82 -28.42
C SER A 6 -23.13 21.75 -26.96
N VAL A 7 -23.78 20.90 -26.20
CA VAL A 7 -23.27 20.55 -24.88
C VAL A 7 -22.04 19.67 -25.12
N ILE A 8 -20.87 20.29 -25.06
CA ILE A 8 -19.64 19.54 -25.00
C ILE A 8 -19.56 18.94 -23.59
N LEU A 9 -19.94 17.68 -23.50
CA LEU A 9 -19.71 16.92 -22.28
C LEU A 9 -18.20 16.70 -22.17
N LEU A 10 -17.54 17.57 -21.44
CA LEU A 10 -16.14 17.34 -21.09
C LEU A 10 -16.13 16.18 -20.09
N CYS A 11 -15.91 14.96 -20.60
CA CYS A 11 -15.50 13.86 -19.77
C CYS A 11 -14.08 14.16 -19.29
N VAL A 12 -13.97 14.81 -18.14
CA VAL A 12 -12.71 14.87 -17.42
C VAL A 12 -12.46 13.47 -16.93
N ALA A 13 -11.72 12.67 -17.69
CA ALA A 13 -11.13 11.47 -17.17
C ALA A 13 -10.13 11.91 -16.11
N THR A 14 -10.56 12.02 -14.87
CA THR A 14 -9.64 12.03 -13.76
C THR A 14 -8.93 10.69 -13.82
N ALA A 15 -7.66 10.70 -14.21
CA ALA A 15 -6.79 9.57 -14.00
C ALA A 15 -6.65 9.37 -12.50
N ALA A 16 -7.65 8.72 -11.89
CA ALA A 16 -7.49 8.18 -10.57
C ALA A 16 -6.41 7.12 -10.69
N SER A 17 -5.24 7.36 -10.05
CA SER A 17 -4.28 6.30 -9.85
C SER A 17 -5.03 5.11 -9.25
N ALA A 18 -5.02 3.98 -9.95
CA ALA A 18 -5.70 2.80 -9.49
C ALA A 18 -5.13 2.42 -8.13
N ASN A 19 -5.98 2.38 -7.10
CA ASN A 19 -5.58 1.89 -5.80
C ASN A 19 -5.40 0.37 -5.92
N PRO A 20 -4.18 -0.16 -5.80
CA PRO A 20 -3.93 -1.59 -5.94
C PRO A 20 -4.50 -2.43 -4.79
N PHE A 21 -4.94 -1.80 -3.71
CA PHE A 21 -5.53 -2.46 -2.53
C PHE A 21 -6.90 -1.86 -2.22
N PRO A 22 -7.88 -1.97 -3.14
CA PRO A 22 -9.17 -1.28 -2.99
C PRO A 22 -9.98 -1.80 -1.80
N ASP A 23 -9.76 -3.05 -1.38
CA ASP A 23 -10.44 -3.67 -0.24
C ASP A 23 -9.74 -3.40 1.09
N GLY A 24 -8.60 -2.72 1.06
CA GLY A 24 -7.80 -2.41 2.24
C GLY A 24 -8.06 -1.02 2.79
N ASN A 25 -7.97 -0.89 4.11
CA ASN A 25 -8.00 0.38 4.81
C ASN A 25 -6.62 0.68 5.38
N ALA A 26 -6.02 1.79 4.95
CA ALA A 26 -4.65 2.14 5.35
C ALA A 26 -4.50 2.42 6.85
N GLN A 27 -5.51 3.00 7.50
CA GLN A 27 -5.45 3.24 8.95
C GLN A 27 -5.54 1.93 9.74
N THR A 28 -6.39 1.02 9.31
CA THR A 28 -6.45 -0.34 9.89
C THR A 28 -5.13 -1.06 9.68
N GLY A 29 -4.52 -0.92 8.52
CA GLY A 29 -3.21 -1.46 8.22
C GLY A 29 -2.12 -0.92 9.15
N LYS A 30 -2.16 0.37 9.45
CA LYS A 30 -1.23 0.98 10.41
C LYS A 30 -1.39 0.37 11.81
N VAL A 31 -2.62 0.17 12.27
CA VAL A 31 -2.88 -0.46 13.57
C VAL A 31 -2.30 -1.88 13.61
N LEU A 32 -2.50 -2.66 12.55
CA LEU A 32 -1.95 -4.01 12.47
C LEU A 32 -0.42 -4.00 12.42
N PHE A 33 0.16 -3.09 11.65
CA PHE A 33 1.60 -2.92 11.53
C PHE A 33 2.25 -2.63 12.88
N ASP A 34 1.66 -1.73 13.65
CA ASP A 34 2.13 -1.38 14.99
C ASP A 34 1.88 -2.51 16.00
N LYS A 35 0.70 -3.14 15.94
CA LYS A 35 0.31 -4.24 16.84
C LYS A 35 1.28 -5.42 16.76
N TYR A 36 1.64 -5.82 15.56
CA TYR A 36 2.53 -6.96 15.33
C TYR A 36 4.01 -6.56 15.31
N LYS A 37 4.33 -5.30 15.55
CA LYS A 37 5.71 -4.77 15.55
C LYS A 37 6.45 -5.13 14.26
N CYS A 38 5.78 -5.02 13.14
CA CYS A 38 6.29 -5.42 11.83
C CYS A 38 7.59 -4.68 11.45
N ASN A 39 7.80 -3.49 12.00
CA ASN A 39 8.95 -2.66 11.69
C ASN A 39 10.13 -2.81 12.67
N SER A 40 9.99 -3.64 13.71
CA SER A 40 11.01 -3.72 14.77
C SER A 40 12.39 -4.14 14.25
N CYS A 41 12.43 -5.13 13.34
CA CYS A 41 13.68 -5.58 12.72
C CYS A 41 14.26 -4.51 11.78
N HIS A 42 13.43 -3.82 11.02
CA HIS A 42 13.86 -2.79 10.09
C HIS A 42 14.45 -1.58 10.83
N ALA A 43 13.82 -1.16 11.91
CA ALA A 43 14.33 -0.07 12.74
C ALA A 43 15.69 -0.44 13.36
N ALA A 44 15.84 -1.67 13.83
CA ALA A 44 17.11 -2.15 14.40
C ALA A 44 18.25 -2.18 13.36
N MET A 45 17.93 -2.54 12.11
CA MET A 45 18.92 -2.68 11.04
C MET A 45 19.26 -1.36 10.34
N LEU A 46 18.25 -0.48 10.15
CA LEU A 46 18.37 0.70 9.31
C LEU A 46 18.41 2.01 10.11
N GLY A 47 18.09 1.96 11.40
CA GLY A 47 17.93 3.14 12.24
C GLY A 47 16.61 3.87 11.98
N GLY A 48 16.36 4.94 12.74
CA GLY A 48 15.12 5.71 12.66
C GLY A 48 13.89 4.85 12.93
N ASP A 49 12.85 5.04 12.14
CA ASP A 49 11.61 4.25 12.19
C ASP A 49 11.64 3.01 11.28
N GLY A 50 12.75 2.76 10.59
CA GLY A 50 12.93 1.63 9.70
C GLY A 50 12.26 1.78 8.32
N SER A 51 11.59 2.90 8.04
CA SER A 51 10.83 3.09 6.80
C SER A 51 11.69 3.17 5.54
N ALA A 52 13.00 3.41 5.69
CA ALA A 52 13.93 3.48 4.56
C ALA A 52 13.96 2.18 3.72
N ILE A 53 13.61 1.04 4.30
CA ILE A 53 13.56 -0.23 3.57
C ILE A 53 12.50 -0.20 2.45
N PHE A 54 11.46 0.60 2.59
CA PHE A 54 10.36 0.67 1.62
C PHE A 54 10.68 1.58 0.44
N THR A 55 11.61 2.49 0.59
CA THR A 55 11.88 3.55 -0.39
C THR A 55 13.26 3.48 -1.02
N ARG A 56 14.15 2.65 -0.50
CA ARG A 56 15.51 2.52 -1.04
C ARG A 56 15.50 1.99 -2.48
N ALA A 57 16.52 2.36 -3.26
CA ALA A 57 16.60 2.01 -4.69
C ALA A 57 16.67 0.50 -4.93
N ASN A 58 17.28 -0.25 -4.03
CA ASN A 58 17.41 -1.71 -4.11
C ASN A 58 16.32 -2.47 -3.36
N ARG A 59 15.16 -1.85 -3.11
CA ARG A 59 14.05 -2.53 -2.47
C ARG A 59 13.57 -3.71 -3.30
N LYS A 60 13.06 -4.75 -2.63
CA LYS A 60 12.58 -5.97 -3.28
C LYS A 60 11.19 -5.84 -3.88
N VAL A 61 10.38 -4.92 -3.36
CA VAL A 61 8.97 -4.77 -3.72
C VAL A 61 8.82 -3.74 -4.82
N HIS A 62 8.30 -4.15 -5.97
CA HIS A 62 8.06 -3.32 -7.14
C HIS A 62 6.64 -3.47 -7.71
N SER A 63 5.81 -4.34 -7.15
CA SER A 63 4.44 -4.57 -7.58
C SER A 63 3.53 -4.87 -6.40
N PRO A 64 2.20 -4.71 -6.56
CA PRO A 64 1.25 -5.09 -5.51
C PRO A 64 1.35 -6.55 -5.09
N THR A 65 1.54 -7.46 -6.03
CA THR A 65 1.72 -8.89 -5.74
C THR A 65 2.97 -9.14 -4.91
N GLU A 66 4.09 -8.53 -5.28
CA GLU A 66 5.33 -8.64 -4.52
C GLU A 66 5.18 -8.07 -3.10
N LEU A 67 4.39 -7.01 -2.93
CA LEU A 67 4.12 -6.45 -1.61
C LEU A 67 3.37 -7.45 -0.72
N ILE A 68 2.31 -8.08 -1.25
CA ILE A 68 1.57 -9.11 -0.51
C ILE A 68 2.47 -10.29 -0.15
N ASP A 69 3.28 -10.76 -1.08
CA ASP A 69 4.23 -11.86 -0.83
C ASP A 69 5.20 -11.49 0.31
N GLN A 70 5.71 -10.26 0.31
CA GLN A 70 6.62 -9.79 1.35
C GLN A 70 5.91 -9.65 2.70
N ILE A 71 4.66 -9.20 2.73
CA ILE A 71 3.84 -9.13 3.94
C ILE A 71 3.67 -10.53 4.56
N VAL A 72 3.40 -11.54 3.74
CA VAL A 72 3.27 -12.93 4.20
C VAL A 72 4.57 -13.43 4.81
N ILE A 73 5.70 -13.18 4.16
CA ILE A 73 7.02 -13.58 4.67
C ILE A 73 7.31 -12.89 6.01
N CYS A 74 7.13 -11.57 6.08
CA CYS A 74 7.40 -10.80 7.30
C CYS A 74 6.45 -11.16 8.44
N SER A 75 5.18 -11.47 8.15
CA SER A 75 4.23 -11.91 9.17
C SER A 75 4.66 -13.21 9.83
N GLY A 76 5.21 -14.14 9.06
CA GLY A 76 5.80 -15.36 9.61
C GLY A 76 6.95 -15.08 10.57
N ASN A 77 7.80 -14.12 10.24
CA ASN A 77 8.96 -13.75 11.06
C ASN A 77 8.58 -13.12 12.41
N VAL A 78 7.44 -12.44 12.50
CA VAL A 78 6.95 -11.83 13.75
C VAL A 78 5.88 -12.68 14.44
N GLY A 79 5.57 -13.85 13.93
CA GLY A 79 4.56 -14.76 14.49
C GLY A 79 3.13 -14.26 14.31
N ALA A 80 2.87 -13.41 13.35
CA ALA A 80 1.54 -12.91 13.06
C ALA A 80 0.79 -13.85 12.13
N SER A 81 -0.47 -14.15 12.48
CA SER A 81 -1.37 -14.91 11.61
C SER A 81 -2.35 -13.92 10.98
N LEU A 82 -2.11 -13.58 9.71
CA LEU A 82 -2.88 -12.56 8.99
C LEU A 82 -3.92 -13.20 8.08
N SER A 83 -5.16 -12.73 8.18
CA SER A 83 -6.20 -13.06 7.19
C SER A 83 -5.89 -12.39 5.85
N PRO A 84 -6.47 -12.87 4.71
CA PRO A 84 -6.36 -12.16 3.45
C PRO A 84 -6.82 -10.70 3.52
N GLN A 85 -7.85 -10.41 4.34
CA GLN A 85 -8.31 -9.04 4.56
C GLN A 85 -7.27 -8.20 5.30
N ASP A 86 -6.60 -8.74 6.32
CA ASP A 86 -5.53 -8.06 7.03
C ASP A 86 -4.34 -7.76 6.11
N GLN A 87 -4.03 -8.66 5.19
CA GLN A 87 -3.00 -8.45 4.16
C GLN A 87 -3.35 -7.26 3.26
N GLN A 88 -4.63 -7.12 2.88
CA GLN A 88 -5.09 -5.96 2.11
C GLN A 88 -4.96 -4.66 2.89
N HIS A 89 -5.31 -4.66 4.18
CA HIS A 89 -5.12 -3.49 5.04
C HIS A 89 -3.65 -3.08 5.15
N LEU A 90 -2.77 -4.03 5.37
CA LEU A 90 -1.34 -3.79 5.43
C LEU A 90 -0.79 -3.32 4.08
N GLY A 91 -1.25 -3.89 2.98
CA GLY A 91 -0.89 -3.46 1.64
C GLY A 91 -1.27 -2.00 1.40
N ALA A 92 -2.49 -1.62 1.75
CA ALA A 92 -2.96 -0.24 1.64
C ALA A 92 -2.12 0.74 2.47
N TYR A 93 -1.75 0.35 3.69
CA TYR A 93 -0.91 1.16 4.55
C TYR A 93 0.51 1.31 3.98
N LEU A 94 1.16 0.21 3.66
CA LEU A 94 2.53 0.21 3.17
C LEU A 94 2.65 0.87 1.80
N ASN A 95 1.60 0.85 0.99
CA ASN A 95 1.61 1.52 -0.30
C ASN A 95 1.73 3.05 -0.21
N ARG A 96 1.58 3.64 0.96
CA ARG A 96 1.94 5.04 1.20
C ARG A 96 3.43 5.29 0.95
N TYR A 97 4.27 4.30 1.21
CA TYR A 97 5.71 4.35 0.98
C TYR A 97 6.08 3.91 -0.43
N TYR A 98 5.55 2.77 -0.88
CA TYR A 98 5.89 2.17 -2.17
C TYR A 98 5.29 2.88 -3.37
N LYS A 99 4.10 3.47 -3.23
CA LYS A 99 3.35 4.16 -4.29
C LYS A 99 3.18 3.30 -5.54
N LEU A 100 2.84 2.05 -5.34
CA LEU A 100 2.56 1.09 -6.42
C LEU A 100 1.21 1.40 -7.08
N GLN A 101 1.09 1.05 -8.33
CA GLN A 101 -0.13 1.25 -9.11
C GLN A 101 -0.69 -0.07 -9.65
#